data_4ede0144e14824ad72e85822ef0bafe7
#
_entry.id   4ede0144e14824ad72e85822ef0bafe7
#
_cell.length_a   1.000
_cell.length_b   1.000
_cell.length_c   1.000
_cell.angle_alpha   90.00
_cell.angle_beta   90.00
_cell.angle_gamma   90.00
#
_symmetry.space_group_name_H-M   'P 1'
#
loop_
_entity.id
_entity.type
_entity.pdbx_description
1 polymer ?
#
loop_
_entity_poly.entity_id
_entity_poly.type
_entity_poly.pdbx_seq_one_letter_code
_entity_poly.pdbx_strand_id
1 'polypeptide(L)'
;MENKNKLDLIDGPKDIIETAGNLLGKGHEIVDTISEYSPYIRLANNLMNKRREQKCENFLKGLAMKVFSRENLTSDDLQELNRLIEKNTNMTLILDILEEATKTVSNISSKLLGVIAGQVMEGQRTFTYNEWILTNALKNMNDWDIDNFKKVYSYFEEHSEDRKVSTTCLIQNISMEEYIQMRNNSLETKDHSIQENIMNNEEFKMLKSSLMRMSNFQILSVGPVAFALDSVTFEGNQVGDELYKLIQVIERYI
;
A
#
# COMPACT_ATOMS: atom_id res chain seq x y z
N MET A 1 -25.51 -21.21 -36.71
CA MET A 1 -25.24 -19.89 -36.08
C MET A 1 -24.48 -20.13 -34.78
N GLU A 2 -23.18 -20.20 -34.88
CA GLU A 2 -22.30 -20.37 -33.72
C GLU A 2 -22.08 -19.03 -33.06
N ASN A 3 -22.59 -18.89 -31.83
CA ASN A 3 -22.34 -17.76 -30.97
C ASN A 3 -20.91 -17.90 -30.38
N LYS A 4 -19.92 -17.36 -31.07
CA LYS A 4 -18.59 -17.22 -30.55
C LYS A 4 -18.56 -16.02 -29.57
N ASN A 5 -19.02 -16.23 -28.35
CA ASN A 5 -18.55 -15.42 -27.20
C ASN A 5 -17.13 -15.87 -26.83
N LYS A 6 -16.17 -15.62 -27.71
CA LYS A 6 -14.78 -15.51 -27.29
C LYS A 6 -14.68 -14.19 -26.52
N LEU A 7 -14.55 -14.27 -25.20
CA LEU A 7 -13.83 -13.24 -24.46
C LEU A 7 -12.45 -13.12 -25.15
N ASP A 8 -12.26 -12.05 -25.89
CA ASP A 8 -10.91 -11.68 -26.33
C ASP A 8 -10.15 -11.31 -25.07
N LEU A 9 -9.47 -12.30 -24.50
CA LEU A 9 -8.45 -12.10 -23.50
C LEU A 9 -7.44 -11.16 -24.11
N ILE A 10 -6.99 -10.18 -23.35
CA ILE A 10 -5.87 -9.33 -23.71
C ILE A 10 -4.72 -10.26 -24.09
N ASP A 11 -4.30 -10.22 -25.35
CA ASP A 11 -3.34 -11.18 -25.92
C ASP A 11 -1.92 -11.07 -25.35
N GLY A 12 -1.79 -10.38 -24.21
CA GLY A 12 -0.55 -10.30 -23.44
C GLY A 12 -0.21 -8.89 -22.97
N PRO A 13 0.95 -8.79 -22.34
CA PRO A 13 1.45 -7.59 -21.70
C PRO A 13 1.54 -6.34 -22.59
N LYS A 14 1.84 -6.54 -23.88
CA LYS A 14 1.97 -5.43 -24.84
C LYS A 14 0.69 -4.61 -24.95
N ASP A 15 -0.46 -5.26 -24.94
CA ASP A 15 -1.75 -4.59 -25.12
C ASP A 15 -2.14 -3.70 -23.95
N ILE A 16 -1.75 -4.08 -22.73
CA ILE A 16 -2.03 -3.27 -21.53
C ILE A 16 -1.17 -2.00 -21.55
N ILE A 17 0.08 -2.13 -21.93
CA ILE A 17 1.04 -1.03 -21.90
C ILE A 17 0.84 -0.09 -23.09
N GLU A 18 0.60 -0.65 -24.27
CA GLU A 18 0.26 0.12 -25.46
C GLU A 18 -1.06 0.87 -25.24
N THR A 19 -2.04 0.23 -24.61
CA THR A 19 -3.31 0.83 -24.23
C THR A 19 -3.10 1.93 -23.18
N ALA A 20 -2.35 1.68 -22.13
CA ALA A 20 -2.00 2.69 -21.12
C ALA A 20 -1.18 3.83 -21.75
N GLY A 21 -0.24 3.51 -22.64
CA GLY A 21 0.55 4.49 -23.40
C GLY A 21 -0.30 5.42 -24.24
N ASN A 22 -1.21 4.86 -25.01
CA ASN A 22 -2.14 5.63 -25.85
C ASN A 22 -3.10 6.52 -25.03
N LEU A 23 -3.46 6.07 -23.83
CA LEU A 23 -4.38 6.76 -22.93
C LEU A 23 -3.75 8.00 -22.28
N LEU A 24 -2.54 7.85 -21.76
CA LEU A 24 -1.84 8.93 -21.08
C LEU A 24 -1.32 10.00 -22.06
N GLY A 25 -1.10 9.63 -23.34
CA GLY A 25 -0.67 10.59 -24.39
C GLY A 25 -1.73 11.58 -24.86
N LYS A 26 -2.99 11.40 -24.50
CA LYS A 26 -4.11 12.23 -25.03
C LYS A 26 -4.62 13.32 -24.08
N GLY A 27 -4.00 13.56 -22.92
CA GLY A 27 -4.42 14.62 -21.99
C GLY A 27 -5.83 14.40 -21.41
N HIS A 28 -6.46 15.39 -20.85
CA HIS A 28 -7.70 15.32 -20.04
C HIS A 28 -8.94 14.56 -20.61
N GLU A 29 -8.90 14.03 -21.81
CA GLU A 29 -9.93 13.14 -22.39
C GLU A 29 -9.80 11.67 -21.98
N ILE A 30 -8.93 11.39 -21.01
CA ILE A 30 -8.48 10.03 -20.61
C ILE A 30 -9.65 9.14 -20.14
N VAL A 31 -10.63 9.71 -19.46
CA VAL A 31 -11.71 8.90 -18.83
C VAL A 31 -12.64 8.28 -19.88
N ASP A 32 -12.90 8.95 -20.97
CA ASP A 32 -13.82 8.45 -22.01
C ASP A 32 -13.11 7.49 -22.99
N THR A 33 -11.81 7.66 -23.18
CA THR A 33 -11.04 6.87 -24.14
C THR A 33 -10.63 5.49 -23.60
N ILE A 34 -10.43 5.35 -22.26
CA ILE A 34 -10.18 4.05 -21.63
C ILE A 34 -11.33 3.06 -21.93
N SER A 35 -12.58 3.56 -21.99
CA SER A 35 -13.74 2.72 -22.26
C SER A 35 -13.74 2.10 -23.66
N GLU A 36 -13.03 2.64 -24.63
CA GLU A 36 -13.06 2.17 -26.02
C GLU A 36 -12.02 1.10 -26.34
N TYR A 37 -10.91 1.00 -25.59
CA TYR A 37 -9.75 0.21 -25.98
C TYR A 37 -9.46 -1.02 -25.12
N SER A 38 -10.00 -1.16 -23.92
CA SER A 38 -9.80 -2.36 -23.10
C SER A 38 -10.97 -3.33 -23.20
N PRO A 39 -10.74 -4.61 -23.56
CA PRO A 39 -11.78 -5.64 -23.53
C PRO A 39 -12.42 -5.81 -22.15
N TYR A 40 -11.69 -5.52 -21.07
CA TYR A 40 -12.23 -5.48 -19.72
C TYR A 40 -13.19 -4.31 -19.51
N ILE A 41 -13.03 -3.23 -20.24
CA ILE A 41 -13.84 -2.02 -20.14
C ILE A 41 -15.11 -2.15 -20.97
N ARG A 42 -15.07 -2.87 -22.10
CA ARG A 42 -16.27 -3.19 -22.90
C ARG A 42 -17.27 -4.08 -22.16
N LEU A 43 -16.83 -4.85 -21.20
CA LEU A 43 -17.67 -5.83 -20.51
C LEU A 43 -18.58 -5.28 -19.43
N ALA A 44 -18.42 -4.03 -19.03
CA ALA A 44 -19.36 -3.48 -18.06
C ALA A 44 -19.37 -1.94 -18.06
N ASN A 45 -20.48 -1.36 -18.34
CA ASN A 45 -20.98 -0.10 -17.79
C ASN A 45 -21.05 -0.15 -16.24
N ASN A 46 -20.08 -0.80 -15.59
CA ASN A 46 -20.13 -1.14 -14.18
C ASN A 46 -19.16 -0.29 -13.36
N LEU A 47 -19.62 0.19 -12.20
CA LEU A 47 -18.82 0.87 -11.18
C LEU A 47 -17.49 0.17 -10.84
N MET A 48 -17.43 -1.17 -11.00
CA MET A 48 -16.22 -1.98 -10.81
C MET A 48 -15.11 -1.63 -11.81
N ASN A 49 -15.43 -1.25 -13.04
CA ASN A 49 -14.42 -0.93 -14.05
C ASN A 49 -13.79 0.42 -13.79
N LYS A 50 -14.58 1.45 -13.45
CA LYS A 50 -14.04 2.76 -13.06
C LYS A 50 -13.05 2.64 -11.89
N ARG A 51 -13.35 1.74 -10.93
CA ARG A 51 -12.45 1.50 -9.80
C ARG A 51 -11.15 0.85 -10.25
N ARG A 52 -11.19 -0.12 -11.15
CA ARG A 52 -9.98 -0.77 -11.69
C ARG A 52 -9.15 0.20 -12.53
N GLU A 53 -9.80 1.02 -13.35
CA GLU A 53 -9.15 2.09 -14.11
C GLU A 53 -8.38 3.03 -13.20
N GLN A 54 -9.03 3.54 -12.16
CA GLN A 54 -8.39 4.40 -11.17
C GLN A 54 -7.21 3.71 -10.47
N LYS A 55 -7.31 2.39 -10.21
CA LYS A 55 -6.20 1.62 -9.65
C LYS A 55 -5.03 1.49 -10.62
N CYS A 56 -5.30 1.22 -11.90
CA CYS A 56 -4.28 1.22 -12.95
C CYS A 56 -3.60 2.59 -13.08
N GLU A 57 -4.38 3.67 -13.10
CA GLU A 57 -3.83 5.03 -13.14
C GLU A 57 -2.91 5.32 -11.95
N ASN A 58 -3.35 4.98 -10.73
CA ASN A 58 -2.53 5.15 -9.53
C ASN A 58 -1.26 4.31 -9.58
N PHE A 59 -1.33 3.07 -10.07
CA PHE A 59 -0.16 2.23 -10.28
C PHE A 59 0.83 2.88 -11.26
N LEU A 60 0.36 3.38 -12.40
CA LEU A 60 1.21 4.06 -13.39
C LEU A 60 1.84 5.33 -12.85
N LYS A 61 1.11 6.11 -12.03
CA LYS A 61 1.67 7.26 -11.31
C LYS A 61 2.80 6.83 -10.37
N GLY A 62 2.62 5.78 -9.59
CA GLY A 62 3.66 5.24 -8.71
C GLY A 62 4.89 4.75 -9.48
N LEU A 63 4.67 4.06 -10.60
CA LEU A 63 5.73 3.60 -11.50
C LEU A 63 6.51 4.80 -12.07
N ALA A 64 5.82 5.85 -12.51
CA ALA A 64 6.42 7.07 -13.02
C ALA A 64 7.25 7.82 -11.97
N MET A 65 6.74 7.91 -10.75
CA MET A 65 7.48 8.50 -9.62
C MET A 65 8.81 7.82 -9.41
N LYS A 66 8.85 6.49 -9.53
CA LYS A 66 10.07 5.73 -9.33
C LYS A 66 11.01 5.85 -10.52
N VAL A 67 10.53 5.69 -11.75
CA VAL A 67 11.35 5.61 -12.97
C VAL A 67 11.77 6.98 -13.48
N PHE A 68 10.87 7.95 -13.44
CA PHE A 68 11.09 9.29 -14.01
C PHE A 68 11.19 10.40 -12.96
N SER A 69 11.09 10.08 -11.68
CA SER A 69 11.08 11.05 -10.58
C SER A 69 10.02 12.14 -10.74
N ARG A 70 8.85 11.79 -11.30
CA ARG A 70 7.68 12.68 -11.48
C ARG A 70 6.38 11.90 -11.49
N GLU A 71 5.28 12.53 -11.08
CA GLU A 71 3.96 11.89 -11.04
C GLU A 71 3.26 11.93 -12.40
N ASN A 72 3.38 13.06 -13.11
CA ASN A 72 2.71 13.26 -14.37
C ASN A 72 3.54 12.73 -15.53
N LEU A 73 2.95 11.80 -16.28
CA LEU A 73 3.56 11.18 -17.45
C LEU A 73 3.24 12.00 -18.72
N THR A 74 4.26 12.22 -19.51
CA THR A 74 4.12 12.74 -20.89
C THR A 74 4.02 11.56 -21.87
N SER A 75 3.64 11.84 -23.13
CA SER A 75 3.63 10.84 -24.20
C SER A 75 5.02 10.22 -24.44
N ASP A 76 6.08 11.03 -24.29
CA ASP A 76 7.46 10.54 -24.47
C ASP A 76 7.86 9.61 -23.31
N ASP A 77 7.43 9.91 -22.08
CA ASP A 77 7.66 9.04 -20.92
C ASP A 77 6.99 7.69 -21.10
N LEU A 78 5.83 7.66 -21.70
CA LEU A 78 5.10 6.43 -21.94
C LEU A 78 5.76 5.57 -23.01
N GLN A 79 6.26 6.19 -24.09
CA GLN A 79 7.03 5.49 -25.09
C GLN A 79 8.30 4.90 -24.48
N GLU A 80 9.00 5.68 -23.65
CA GLU A 80 10.19 5.20 -22.95
C GLU A 80 9.84 4.09 -21.95
N LEU A 81 8.73 4.22 -21.21
CA LEU A 81 8.24 3.19 -20.29
C LEU A 81 7.94 1.89 -21.04
N ASN A 82 7.23 1.97 -22.18
CA ASN A 82 6.97 0.80 -23.02
C ASN A 82 8.27 0.14 -23.46
N ARG A 83 9.25 0.94 -23.91
CA ARG A 83 10.57 0.44 -24.30
C ARG A 83 11.32 -0.26 -23.15
N LEU A 84 11.24 0.33 -21.94
CA LEU A 84 11.88 -0.24 -20.75
C LEU A 84 11.22 -1.55 -20.34
N ILE A 85 9.90 -1.64 -20.41
CA ILE A 85 9.16 -2.86 -20.05
C ILE A 85 9.40 -3.96 -21.08
N GLU A 86 9.35 -3.66 -22.39
CA GLU A 86 9.61 -4.63 -23.45
C GLU A 86 11.02 -5.24 -23.39
N LYS A 87 11.99 -4.47 -22.94
CA LYS A 87 13.38 -4.93 -22.77
C LYS A 87 13.63 -5.59 -21.40
N ASN A 88 12.68 -5.51 -20.49
CA ASN A 88 12.88 -5.97 -19.13
C ASN A 88 12.65 -7.48 -19.02
N THR A 89 13.63 -8.18 -18.47
CA THR A 89 13.54 -9.63 -18.20
C THR A 89 12.44 -9.99 -17.21
N ASN A 90 11.97 -9.02 -16.43
CA ASN A 90 10.94 -9.18 -15.38
C ASN A 90 9.56 -8.67 -15.80
N MET A 91 9.30 -8.53 -17.10
CA MET A 91 8.03 -8.01 -17.61
C MET A 91 6.81 -8.74 -17.02
N THR A 92 6.84 -10.06 -16.97
CA THR A 92 5.75 -10.86 -16.36
C THR A 92 5.49 -10.45 -14.91
N LEU A 93 6.55 -10.28 -14.12
CA LEU A 93 6.44 -9.89 -12.72
C LEU A 93 5.84 -8.49 -12.56
N ILE A 94 6.21 -7.54 -13.41
CA ILE A 94 5.64 -6.18 -13.41
C ILE A 94 4.14 -6.23 -13.68
N LEU A 95 3.71 -7.11 -14.56
CA LEU A 95 2.30 -7.30 -14.87
C LEU A 95 1.53 -8.00 -13.77
N ASP A 96 2.14 -8.97 -13.10
CA ASP A 96 1.57 -9.61 -11.91
C ASP A 96 1.32 -8.57 -10.81
N ILE A 97 2.28 -7.63 -10.61
CA ILE A 97 2.11 -6.53 -9.64
C ILE A 97 0.99 -5.59 -10.09
N LEU A 98 0.89 -5.26 -11.38
CA LEU A 98 -0.20 -4.44 -11.91
C LEU A 98 -1.56 -5.12 -11.69
N GLU A 99 -1.66 -6.42 -11.96
CA GLU A 99 -2.88 -7.17 -11.71
C GLU A 99 -3.28 -7.11 -10.22
N GLU A 100 -2.33 -7.31 -9.31
CA GLU A 100 -2.58 -7.19 -7.88
C GLU A 100 -2.97 -5.75 -7.49
N ALA A 101 -2.36 -4.73 -8.09
CA ALA A 101 -2.72 -3.34 -7.86
C ALA A 101 -4.17 -3.03 -8.23
N THR A 102 -4.70 -3.66 -9.28
CA THR A 102 -6.13 -3.48 -9.67
C THR A 102 -7.12 -4.09 -8.68
N LYS A 103 -6.66 -5.02 -7.83
CA LYS A 103 -7.48 -5.73 -6.82
C LYS A 103 -7.44 -5.06 -5.46
N THR A 104 -6.54 -4.08 -5.25
CA THR A 104 -6.39 -3.40 -3.95
C THR A 104 -7.67 -2.66 -3.53
N VAL A 105 -7.86 -2.51 -2.22
CA VAL A 105 -8.92 -1.67 -1.65
C VAL A 105 -8.52 -0.19 -1.55
N SER A 106 -7.22 0.09 -1.44
CA SER A 106 -6.63 1.42 -1.28
C SER A 106 -6.10 1.98 -2.60
N ASN A 107 -6.30 3.29 -2.84
CA ASN A 107 -5.68 4.00 -3.97
C ASN A 107 -4.19 4.24 -3.72
N ILE A 108 -3.82 4.50 -2.47
CA ILE A 108 -2.43 4.67 -2.05
C ILE A 108 -1.68 3.35 -2.23
N SER A 109 -2.27 2.22 -1.85
CA SER A 109 -1.68 0.89 -2.06
C SER A 109 -1.39 0.61 -3.54
N SER A 110 -2.31 0.96 -4.46
CA SER A 110 -2.08 0.80 -5.90
C SER A 110 -0.87 1.62 -6.37
N LYS A 111 -0.73 2.86 -5.86
CA LYS A 111 0.39 3.74 -6.18
C LYS A 111 1.72 3.19 -5.63
N LEU A 112 1.72 2.69 -4.37
CA LEU A 112 2.88 2.03 -3.76
C LEU A 112 3.32 0.79 -4.53
N LEU A 113 2.39 -0.03 -5.01
CA LEU A 113 2.69 -1.18 -5.87
C LEU A 113 3.33 -0.75 -7.20
N GLY A 114 2.95 0.40 -7.74
CA GLY A 114 3.62 1.01 -8.89
C GLY A 114 5.08 1.38 -8.59
N VAL A 115 5.36 1.93 -7.40
CA VAL A 115 6.74 2.23 -6.97
C VAL A 115 7.56 0.94 -6.85
N ILE A 116 7.00 -0.13 -6.26
CA ILE A 116 7.66 -1.45 -6.16
C ILE A 116 7.96 -2.00 -7.56
N ALA A 117 7.00 -1.95 -8.48
CA ALA A 117 7.21 -2.37 -9.86
C ALA A 117 8.35 -1.60 -10.54
N GLY A 118 8.44 -0.29 -10.30
CA GLY A 118 9.55 0.54 -10.77
C GLY A 118 10.91 0.12 -10.20
N GLN A 119 10.98 -0.25 -8.92
CA GLN A 119 12.20 -0.77 -8.31
C GLN A 119 12.64 -2.10 -8.93
N VAL A 120 11.70 -3.01 -9.17
CA VAL A 120 11.95 -4.29 -9.86
C VAL A 120 12.46 -4.04 -11.28
N MET A 121 11.85 -3.09 -11.99
CA MET A 121 12.21 -2.74 -13.35
C MET A 121 13.62 -2.16 -13.44
N GLU A 122 13.96 -1.18 -12.60
CA GLU A 122 15.29 -0.58 -12.56
C GLU A 122 16.38 -1.57 -12.14
N GLY A 123 16.09 -2.40 -11.15
CA GLY A 123 17.04 -3.38 -10.62
C GLY A 123 17.28 -4.57 -11.54
N GLN A 124 16.46 -4.78 -12.57
CA GLN A 124 16.48 -5.97 -13.44
C GLN A 124 16.60 -7.28 -12.63
N ARG A 125 15.98 -7.34 -11.48
CA ARG A 125 16.08 -8.43 -10.52
C ARG A 125 14.68 -9.00 -10.18
N THR A 126 14.67 -10.20 -9.68
CA THR A 126 13.46 -10.82 -9.12
C THR A 126 13.04 -10.12 -7.83
N PHE A 127 11.83 -10.38 -7.37
CA PHE A 127 11.37 -9.94 -6.05
C PHE A 127 12.33 -10.37 -4.95
N THR A 128 12.59 -9.43 -4.04
CA THR A 128 13.07 -9.78 -2.70
C THR A 128 11.93 -10.38 -1.87
N TYR A 129 12.29 -11.07 -0.80
CA TYR A 129 11.30 -11.60 0.13
C TYR A 129 10.43 -10.48 0.75
N ASN A 130 11.04 -9.34 1.05
CA ASN A 130 10.32 -8.17 1.60
C ASN A 130 9.33 -7.58 0.59
N GLU A 131 9.71 -7.44 -0.67
CA GLU A 131 8.80 -6.94 -1.72
C GLU A 131 7.62 -7.89 -1.94
N TRP A 132 7.83 -9.20 -1.81
CA TRP A 132 6.75 -10.17 -1.85
C TRP A 132 5.77 -9.98 -0.68
N ILE A 133 6.28 -9.81 0.55
CA ILE A 133 5.45 -9.50 1.73
C ILE A 133 4.70 -8.19 1.52
N LEU A 134 5.40 -7.13 1.08
CA LEU A 134 4.80 -5.82 0.84
C LEU A 134 3.68 -5.87 -0.20
N THR A 135 3.86 -6.59 -1.29
CA THR A 135 2.83 -6.75 -2.31
C THR A 135 1.58 -7.41 -1.73
N ASN A 136 1.74 -8.48 -0.94
CA ASN A 136 0.62 -9.14 -0.28
C ASN A 136 -0.06 -8.26 0.77
N ALA A 137 0.70 -7.50 1.54
CA ALA A 137 0.19 -6.58 2.54
C ALA A 137 -0.62 -5.45 1.88
N LEU A 138 -0.03 -4.75 0.91
CA LEU A 138 -0.64 -3.61 0.21
C LEU A 138 -1.92 -4.00 -0.52
N LYS A 139 -2.02 -5.21 -1.03
CA LYS A 139 -3.26 -5.73 -1.62
C LYS A 139 -4.44 -5.69 -0.64
N ASN A 140 -4.19 -5.93 0.64
CA ASN A 140 -5.21 -6.10 1.67
C ASN A 140 -5.34 -4.90 2.63
N MET A 141 -4.37 -3.99 2.64
CA MET A 141 -4.42 -2.76 3.44
C MET A 141 -5.37 -1.74 2.81
N ASN A 142 -6.20 -1.12 3.63
CA ASN A 142 -7.02 0.02 3.23
C ASN A 142 -6.31 1.35 3.54
N ASP A 143 -6.90 2.48 3.12
CA ASP A 143 -6.31 3.80 3.35
C ASP A 143 -6.12 4.10 4.85
N TRP A 144 -7.01 3.60 5.68
CA TRP A 144 -6.92 3.72 7.13
C TRP A 144 -5.73 2.98 7.73
N ASP A 145 -5.43 1.78 7.20
CA ASP A 145 -4.24 1.02 7.63
C ASP A 145 -2.96 1.78 7.25
N ILE A 146 -2.93 2.41 6.07
CA ILE A 146 -1.80 3.24 5.65
C ILE A 146 -1.63 4.47 6.56
N ASP A 147 -2.73 5.15 6.90
CA ASP A 147 -2.68 6.31 7.79
C ASP A 147 -2.27 5.93 9.22
N ASN A 148 -2.77 4.82 9.75
CA ASN A 148 -2.36 4.30 11.05
C ASN A 148 -0.90 3.83 11.04
N PHE A 149 -0.44 3.25 9.93
CA PHE A 149 0.97 2.89 9.76
C PHE A 149 1.86 4.14 9.81
N LYS A 150 1.48 5.22 9.13
CA LYS A 150 2.22 6.50 9.20
C LYS A 150 2.27 7.04 10.63
N LYS A 151 1.17 6.99 11.38
CA LYS A 151 1.14 7.38 12.81
C LYS A 151 2.16 6.58 13.63
N VAL A 152 2.24 5.25 13.41
CA VAL A 152 3.22 4.40 14.11
C VAL A 152 4.65 4.83 13.80
N TYR A 153 4.96 5.08 12.53
CA TYR A 153 6.32 5.45 12.14
C TYR A 153 6.69 6.86 12.56
N SER A 154 5.74 7.82 12.53
CA SER A 154 5.95 9.15 13.14
C SER A 154 6.24 9.04 14.64
N TYR A 155 5.51 8.18 15.35
CA TYR A 155 5.79 7.91 16.76
C TYR A 155 7.19 7.34 16.97
N PHE A 156 7.66 6.42 16.11
CA PHE A 156 9.03 5.89 16.20
C PHE A 156 10.10 6.95 15.91
N GLU A 157 9.82 7.93 15.07
CA GLU A 157 10.72 9.07 14.84
C GLU A 157 10.81 10.01 16.06
N GLU A 158 9.68 10.23 16.73
CA GLU A 158 9.61 11.07 17.94
C GLU A 158 10.18 10.36 19.17
N HIS A 159 10.05 9.01 19.27
CA HIS A 159 10.45 8.20 20.41
C HIS A 159 11.44 7.11 19.98
N SER A 160 12.62 7.53 19.53
CA SER A 160 13.53 6.71 18.71
C SER A 160 14.24 5.56 19.46
N GLU A 161 14.19 5.48 20.79
CA GLU A 161 15.08 4.57 21.53
C GLU A 161 14.69 3.09 21.39
N ASP A 162 13.39 2.75 21.34
CA ASP A 162 12.96 1.34 21.39
C ASP A 162 12.23 0.83 20.16
N ARG A 163 11.75 1.72 19.26
CA ARG A 163 10.90 1.36 18.11
C ARG A 163 9.75 0.41 18.46
N LYS A 164 9.18 0.62 19.66
CA LYS A 164 8.07 -0.13 20.22
C LYS A 164 6.94 0.81 20.55
N VAL A 165 5.71 0.33 20.38
CA VAL A 165 4.53 1.11 20.66
C VAL A 165 3.37 0.22 21.12
N SER A 166 2.55 0.71 22.06
CA SER A 166 1.23 0.15 22.33
C SER A 166 0.14 1.01 21.70
N THR A 167 -1.06 0.47 21.60
CA THR A 167 -2.21 1.26 21.12
C THR A 167 -2.45 2.47 22.01
N THR A 168 -2.28 2.32 23.32
CA THR A 168 -2.43 3.42 24.31
C THR A 168 -1.40 4.52 24.07
N CYS A 169 -0.13 4.17 23.78
CA CYS A 169 0.90 5.16 23.48
C CYS A 169 0.51 6.03 22.27
N LEU A 170 0.01 5.43 21.22
CA LEU A 170 -0.41 6.16 20.00
C LEU A 170 -1.60 7.09 20.24
N ILE A 171 -2.57 6.67 21.08
CA ILE A 171 -3.76 7.48 21.35
C ILE A 171 -3.47 8.63 22.30
N GLN A 172 -2.65 8.38 23.32
CA GLN A 172 -2.34 9.38 24.34
C GLN A 172 -1.11 10.22 24.00
N ASN A 173 -0.40 9.86 22.95
CA ASN A 173 0.88 10.49 22.56
C ASN A 173 1.89 10.51 23.72
N ILE A 174 2.07 9.36 24.39
CA ILE A 174 3.00 9.17 25.49
C ILE A 174 4.10 8.18 25.09
N SER A 175 5.26 8.30 25.73
CA SER A 175 6.36 7.36 25.53
C SER A 175 6.03 5.96 26.07
N MET A 176 6.78 4.95 25.62
CA MET A 176 6.67 3.59 26.18
C MET A 176 7.05 3.57 27.67
N GLU A 177 7.99 4.42 28.08
CA GLU A 177 8.41 4.53 29.48
C GLU A 177 7.29 5.07 30.37
N GLU A 178 6.64 6.17 29.96
CA GLU A 178 5.46 6.73 30.63
C GLU A 178 4.31 5.73 30.69
N TYR A 179 4.06 5.00 29.59
CA TYR A 179 3.06 3.94 29.55
C TYR A 179 3.36 2.83 30.58
N ILE A 180 4.60 2.37 30.68
CA ILE A 180 5.02 1.36 31.65
C ILE A 180 4.83 1.87 33.07
N GLN A 181 5.19 3.10 33.36
CA GLN A 181 4.97 3.73 34.67
C GLN A 181 3.47 3.82 35.00
N MET A 182 2.65 4.31 34.09
CA MET A 182 1.20 4.37 34.26
C MET A 182 0.60 2.98 34.54
N ARG A 183 1.04 1.96 33.83
CA ARG A 183 0.59 0.59 34.01
C ARG A 183 1.00 0.02 35.37
N ASN A 184 2.23 0.26 35.80
CA ASN A 184 2.72 -0.22 37.10
C ASN A 184 1.95 0.45 38.25
N ASN A 185 1.71 1.75 38.19
CA ASN A 185 0.90 2.46 39.16
C ASN A 185 -0.54 1.90 39.23
N SER A 186 -1.14 1.61 38.10
CA SER A 186 -2.49 0.99 38.06
C SER A 186 -2.53 -0.40 38.67
N LEU A 187 -1.47 -1.19 38.51
CA LEU A 187 -1.36 -2.52 39.13
C LEU A 187 -1.18 -2.42 40.65
N GLU A 188 -0.41 -1.46 41.13
CA GLU A 188 -0.18 -1.24 42.56
C GLU A 188 -1.43 -0.71 43.26
N THR A 189 -2.13 0.22 42.65
CA THR A 189 -3.35 0.82 43.20
C THR A 189 -4.59 -0.03 43.01
N LYS A 190 -4.52 -1.06 42.13
CA LYS A 190 -5.67 -1.87 41.66
C LYS A 190 -6.79 -1.01 41.04
N ASP A 191 -6.48 0.20 40.62
CA ASP A 191 -7.39 1.07 39.91
C ASP A 191 -7.13 0.98 38.37
N HIS A 192 -8.02 0.29 37.72
CA HIS A 192 -7.96 0.07 36.24
C HIS A 192 -8.92 1.00 35.47
N SER A 193 -9.61 1.91 36.16
CA SER A 193 -10.69 2.70 35.56
C SER A 193 -10.23 3.54 34.37
N ILE A 194 -9.04 4.12 34.42
CA ILE A 194 -8.47 4.92 33.31
C ILE A 194 -8.19 4.02 32.10
N GLN A 195 -7.54 2.88 32.31
CA GLN A 195 -7.21 1.95 31.22
C GLN A 195 -8.47 1.34 30.62
N GLU A 196 -9.46 0.96 31.42
CA GLU A 196 -10.73 0.45 30.93
C GLU A 196 -11.48 1.48 30.08
N ASN A 197 -11.47 2.75 30.47
CA ASN A 197 -12.08 3.83 29.72
C ASN A 197 -11.39 4.00 28.34
N ILE A 198 -10.07 3.96 28.29
CA ILE A 198 -9.32 4.04 27.03
C ILE A 198 -9.63 2.85 26.13
N MET A 199 -9.60 1.63 26.67
CA MET A 199 -9.84 0.41 25.91
C MET A 199 -11.28 0.25 25.42
N ASN A 200 -12.24 0.87 26.09
CA ASN A 200 -13.64 0.91 25.67
C ASN A 200 -13.92 1.93 24.56
N ASN A 201 -12.97 2.83 24.28
CA ASN A 201 -13.09 3.80 23.21
C ASN A 201 -13.08 3.11 21.83
N GLU A 202 -13.96 3.51 20.94
CA GLU A 202 -14.04 3.00 19.58
C GLU A 202 -12.75 3.28 18.79
N GLU A 203 -12.14 4.43 18.96
CA GLU A 203 -10.86 4.77 18.32
C GLU A 203 -9.76 3.78 18.73
N PHE A 204 -9.67 3.43 20.02
CA PHE A 204 -8.74 2.43 20.51
C PHE A 204 -8.94 1.06 19.81
N LYS A 205 -10.20 0.59 19.77
CA LYS A 205 -10.53 -0.70 19.15
C LYS A 205 -10.19 -0.74 17.68
N MET A 206 -10.48 0.34 16.97
CA MET A 206 -10.22 0.46 15.54
C MET A 206 -8.72 0.51 15.24
N LEU A 207 -7.98 1.35 15.99
CA LEU A 207 -6.53 1.44 15.86
C LEU A 207 -5.87 0.10 16.20
N LYS A 208 -6.22 -0.54 17.32
CA LYS A 208 -5.70 -1.86 17.70
C LYS A 208 -5.97 -2.91 16.62
N SER A 209 -7.17 -2.93 16.05
CA SER A 209 -7.51 -3.84 14.94
C SER A 209 -6.65 -3.60 13.71
N SER A 210 -6.34 -2.35 13.38
CA SER A 210 -5.45 -1.99 12.28
C SER A 210 -4.01 -2.46 12.54
N LEU A 211 -3.47 -2.22 13.75
CA LEU A 211 -2.14 -2.67 14.13
C LEU A 211 -2.01 -4.20 14.11
N MET A 212 -3.03 -4.91 14.58
CA MET A 212 -3.07 -6.38 14.50
C MET A 212 -3.09 -6.87 13.04
N ARG A 213 -3.82 -6.22 12.14
CA ARG A 213 -3.77 -6.55 10.72
C ARG A 213 -2.38 -6.34 10.13
N MET A 214 -1.74 -5.20 10.44
CA MET A 214 -0.38 -4.92 9.97
C MET A 214 0.63 -5.97 10.45
N SER A 215 0.49 -6.45 11.70
CA SER A 215 1.35 -7.52 12.21
C SER A 215 1.08 -8.86 11.51
N ASN A 216 -0.18 -9.18 11.20
CA ASN A 216 -0.54 -10.37 10.42
C ASN A 216 0.03 -10.31 8.99
N PHE A 217 0.18 -9.12 8.44
CA PHE A 217 0.85 -8.90 7.15
C PHE A 217 2.37 -8.76 7.26
N GLN A 218 2.93 -8.97 8.45
CA GLN A 218 4.37 -8.87 8.72
C GLN A 218 4.96 -7.47 8.50
N ILE A 219 4.12 -6.43 8.49
CA ILE A 219 4.55 -5.01 8.38
C ILE A 219 5.04 -4.48 9.73
N LEU A 220 4.49 -5.00 10.82
CA LEU A 220 4.93 -4.79 12.18
C LEU A 220 5.18 -6.15 12.84
N SER A 221 6.11 -6.19 13.76
CA SER A 221 6.27 -7.36 14.63
C SER A 221 5.44 -7.20 15.89
N VAL A 222 4.93 -8.30 16.43
CA VAL A 222 4.30 -8.31 17.77
C VAL A 222 5.40 -8.53 18.78
N GLY A 223 5.52 -7.61 19.72
CA GLY A 223 6.41 -7.75 20.86
C GLY A 223 5.86 -8.73 21.90
N PRO A 224 6.57 -8.89 23.04
CA PRO A 224 6.13 -9.74 24.11
C PRO A 224 4.74 -9.37 24.60
N VAL A 225 3.84 -10.35 24.67
CA VAL A 225 2.49 -10.17 25.22
C VAL A 225 2.57 -10.30 26.74
N ALA A 226 2.23 -9.21 27.45
CA ALA A 226 2.07 -9.26 28.90
C ALA A 226 0.60 -9.54 29.27
N PHE A 227 0.35 -10.22 30.37
CA PHE A 227 -1.00 -10.60 30.83
C PHE A 227 -1.79 -9.43 31.44
N ALA A 228 -1.55 -8.20 31.01
CA ALA A 228 -2.23 -7.03 31.54
C ALA A 228 -3.05 -6.34 30.44
N LEU A 229 -3.93 -5.43 30.83
CA LEU A 229 -4.90 -4.73 29.98
C LEU A 229 -4.28 -4.28 28.66
N ASP A 230 -4.05 -3.52 27.96
CA ASP A 230 -3.45 -3.32 26.65
C ASP A 230 -2.03 -3.97 26.54
N SER A 231 -2.03 -5.29 26.57
CA SER A 231 -0.80 -6.09 26.71
C SER A 231 0.00 -6.30 25.42
N VAL A 232 -0.52 -5.86 24.30
CA VAL A 232 0.12 -6.04 23.00
C VAL A 232 0.96 -4.82 22.65
N THR A 233 2.25 -5.05 22.45
CA THR A 233 3.15 -4.06 21.88
C THR A 233 3.47 -4.42 20.43
N PHE A 234 3.71 -3.41 19.62
CA PHE A 234 4.10 -3.54 18.22
C PHE A 234 5.49 -2.97 18.04
N GLU A 235 6.29 -3.64 17.23
CA GLU A 235 7.67 -3.27 16.98
C GLU A 235 7.88 -3.02 15.50
N GLY A 236 8.69 -2.02 15.15
CA GLY A 236 9.15 -1.79 13.80
C GLY A 236 10.06 -2.92 13.32
N ASN A 237 9.94 -3.28 12.04
CA ASN A 237 10.76 -4.29 11.40
C ASN A 237 11.23 -3.83 10.01
N GLN A 238 12.11 -4.61 9.39
CA GLN A 238 12.69 -4.25 8.10
C GLN A 238 11.65 -4.06 6.99
N VAL A 239 10.60 -4.88 6.96
CA VAL A 239 9.51 -4.77 5.95
C VAL A 239 8.76 -3.45 6.12
N GLY A 240 8.44 -3.10 7.37
CA GLY A 240 7.83 -1.81 7.69
C GLY A 240 8.73 -0.63 7.33
N ASP A 241 10.05 -0.73 7.57
CA ASP A 241 11.00 0.32 7.17
C ASP A 241 11.01 0.54 5.65
N GLU A 242 10.93 -0.54 4.89
CA GLU A 242 10.83 -0.45 3.44
C GLU A 242 9.49 0.18 3.01
N LEU A 243 8.37 -0.21 3.63
CA LEU A 243 7.07 0.42 3.36
C LEU A 243 7.09 1.91 3.67
N TYR A 244 7.66 2.31 4.81
CA TYR A 244 7.75 3.73 5.17
C TYR A 244 8.55 4.53 4.15
N LYS A 245 9.67 4.01 3.68
CA LYS A 245 10.46 4.62 2.59
C LYS A 245 9.66 4.76 1.30
N LEU A 246 8.86 3.75 0.94
CA LEU A 246 7.99 3.82 -0.24
C LEU A 246 6.92 4.91 -0.10
N ILE A 247 6.33 5.05 1.09
CA ILE A 247 5.35 6.11 1.39
C ILE A 247 6.02 7.49 1.26
N GLN A 248 7.21 7.67 1.82
CA GLN A 248 7.98 8.92 1.70
C GLN A 248 8.31 9.26 0.23
N VAL A 249 8.54 8.27 -0.63
CA VAL A 249 8.71 8.53 -2.07
C VAL A 249 7.46 9.17 -2.66
N ILE A 250 6.28 8.63 -2.34
CA ILE A 250 5.02 9.18 -2.86
C ILE A 250 4.76 10.59 -2.31
N GLU A 251 4.99 10.81 -1.02
CA GLU A 251 4.71 12.08 -0.35
C GLU A 251 5.56 13.25 -0.85
N ARG A 252 6.73 12.98 -1.44
CA ARG A 252 7.57 14.02 -2.07
C ARG A 252 6.97 14.64 -3.33
N TYR A 253 5.96 14.00 -3.93
CA TYR A 253 5.34 14.43 -5.18
C TYR A 253 3.90 14.93 -5.00
N ILE A 254 3.38 14.96 -3.77
CA ILE A 254 2.09 15.54 -3.40
C ILE A 254 2.27 16.96 -2.88
#